data_e63af1c4c1e7bedc9fac54f29c794725
#
_entry.id   e63af1c4c1e7bedc9fac54f29c794725
#
_cell.length_a   1.000
_cell.length_b   1.000
_cell.length_c   1.000
_cell.angle_alpha   90.00
_cell.angle_beta   90.00
_cell.angle_gamma   90.00
#
_symmetry.space_group_name_H-M   'P 1'
#
loop_
_entity.id
_entity.type
_entity.pdbx_description
1 polymer ?
#
loop_
_entity_poly.entity_id
_entity_poly.type
_entity_poly.pdbx_seq_one_letter_code
_entity_poly.pdbx_strand_id
1 'polypeptide(L)'
;MKQIDAHLHVWSGDPAGYPYLPGTPDGIARGDAEFLLELQADAGVDGALIVQPIHHGFDHSYVNDVLEKYPDKFVGMALADPAADDPTAALQVLKDQHGYQGVRINPGLWPAGQSMDGPIGDQLMSFCAETGLVAGFLIEPSHFGQVNALCSRYPETRTIIDHFGSVKPGQTQELKELLALARHPKMHVKVSRFPVSSESEWPYTDMSDTIHGLIDAFGVERLMFATDFPHVVAQCGYARGWQIADHVTPSLTDEQRVWLMGGTVMKLFNAWGN
;
A
#
# COMPACT_ATOMS: atom_id res chain seq x y z
N MET A 1 12.45 16.46 -7.11
CA MET A 1 12.25 15.46 -6.02
C MET A 1 12.07 14.11 -6.67
N LYS A 2 12.49 13.02 -6.00
CA LYS A 2 12.30 11.65 -6.51
C LYS A 2 10.82 11.30 -6.66
N GLN A 3 10.51 10.51 -7.68
CA GLN A 3 9.19 9.93 -7.91
C GLN A 3 9.16 8.50 -7.37
N ILE A 4 8.28 8.22 -6.43
CA ILE A 4 8.25 6.94 -5.71
C ILE A 4 6.87 6.32 -5.81
N ASP A 5 6.80 5.11 -6.35
CA ASP A 5 5.56 4.32 -6.39
C ASP A 5 5.25 3.78 -4.98
N ALA A 6 4.19 4.30 -4.36
CA ALA A 6 3.91 4.07 -2.95
C ALA A 6 3.20 2.73 -2.67
N HIS A 7 2.92 1.92 -3.69
CA HIS A 7 2.32 0.59 -3.53
C HIS A 7 2.48 -0.26 -4.78
N LEU A 8 3.22 -1.32 -4.64
CA LEU A 8 3.31 -2.36 -5.66
C LEU A 8 3.68 -3.71 -5.03
N HIS A 9 3.63 -4.75 -5.86
CA HIS A 9 4.01 -6.10 -5.49
C HIS A 9 5.09 -6.61 -6.42
N VAL A 10 6.00 -7.43 -5.89
CA VAL A 10 6.91 -8.21 -6.71
C VAL A 10 6.80 -9.68 -6.33
N TRP A 11 6.89 -10.56 -7.31
CA TRP A 11 6.93 -12.00 -7.11
C TRP A 11 7.87 -12.66 -8.10
N SER A 12 8.44 -13.78 -7.69
CA SER A 12 9.40 -14.51 -8.51
C SER A 12 8.74 -15.15 -9.71
N GLY A 13 9.47 -15.21 -10.83
CA GLY A 13 9.16 -16.10 -11.94
C GLY A 13 9.69 -17.54 -11.75
N ASP A 14 10.35 -17.81 -10.61
CA ASP A 14 10.92 -19.13 -10.26
C ASP A 14 10.15 -19.75 -9.07
N PRO A 15 9.08 -20.53 -9.33
CA PRO A 15 8.32 -21.17 -8.25
C PRO A 15 9.06 -22.34 -7.58
N ALA A 16 10.21 -22.78 -8.12
CA ALA A 16 11.04 -23.79 -7.47
C ALA A 16 11.91 -23.17 -6.36
N GLY A 17 12.45 -21.97 -6.60
CA GLY A 17 13.22 -21.22 -5.62
C GLY A 17 12.32 -20.48 -4.60
N TYR A 18 11.18 -19.95 -5.08
CA TYR A 18 10.25 -19.16 -4.25
C TYR A 18 8.81 -19.67 -4.47
N PRO A 19 8.36 -20.65 -3.68
CA PRO A 19 7.07 -21.30 -3.88
C PRO A 19 5.88 -20.32 -3.75
N TYR A 20 4.89 -20.51 -4.60
CA TYR A 20 3.60 -19.84 -4.45
C TYR A 20 2.68 -20.61 -3.53
N LEU A 21 1.75 -19.92 -2.90
CA LEU A 21 0.69 -20.55 -2.13
C LEU A 21 -0.14 -21.49 -3.01
N PRO A 22 -0.64 -22.63 -2.45
CA PRO A 22 -1.60 -23.48 -3.13
C PRO A 22 -2.82 -22.68 -3.60
N GLY A 23 -3.23 -22.87 -4.85
CA GLY A 23 -4.34 -22.15 -5.46
C GLY A 23 -3.95 -20.85 -6.17
N THR A 24 -2.69 -20.44 -6.15
CA THR A 24 -2.21 -19.39 -7.05
C THR A 24 -2.42 -19.85 -8.51
N PRO A 25 -3.09 -19.05 -9.35
CA PRO A 25 -3.36 -19.44 -10.74
C PRO A 25 -2.09 -19.72 -11.53
N ASP A 26 -2.11 -20.72 -12.41
CA ASP A 26 -1.05 -20.92 -13.39
C ASP A 26 -0.97 -19.72 -14.33
N GLY A 27 0.26 -19.31 -14.68
CA GLY A 27 0.48 -18.22 -15.63
C GLY A 27 0.13 -16.83 -15.09
N ILE A 28 0.33 -16.60 -13.79
CA ILE A 28 0.26 -15.24 -13.24
C ILE A 28 1.14 -14.28 -14.05
N ALA A 29 0.73 -13.02 -14.10
CA ALA A 29 1.48 -11.99 -14.82
C ALA A 29 2.94 -11.91 -14.34
N ARG A 30 3.86 -11.54 -15.25
CA ARG A 30 5.24 -11.26 -14.89
C ARG A 30 5.30 -10.14 -13.85
N GLY A 31 5.95 -10.40 -12.72
CA GLY A 31 5.99 -9.47 -11.59
C GLY A 31 7.35 -9.42 -10.90
N ASP A 32 8.44 -9.87 -11.58
CA ASP A 32 9.79 -9.84 -11.02
C ASP A 32 10.35 -8.42 -10.90
N ALA A 33 11.29 -8.24 -9.97
CA ALA A 33 11.87 -6.94 -9.68
C ALA A 33 12.65 -6.33 -10.86
N GLU A 34 13.29 -7.16 -11.69
CA GLU A 34 14.02 -6.71 -12.87
C GLU A 34 13.08 -6.10 -13.92
N PHE A 35 11.94 -6.74 -14.14
CA PHE A 35 10.90 -6.21 -15.02
C PHE A 35 10.32 -4.89 -14.50
N LEU A 36 10.09 -4.80 -13.19
CA LEU A 36 9.66 -3.55 -12.57
C LEU A 36 10.67 -2.42 -12.82
N LEU A 37 11.96 -2.68 -12.61
CA LEU A 37 13.03 -1.68 -12.80
C LEU A 37 13.11 -1.18 -14.25
N GLU A 38 12.91 -2.05 -15.24
CA GLU A 38 12.81 -1.66 -16.66
C GLU A 38 11.64 -0.66 -16.86
N LEU A 39 10.45 -1.00 -16.36
CA LEU A 39 9.26 -0.16 -16.49
C LEU A 39 9.38 1.16 -15.72
N GLN A 40 10.00 1.16 -14.54
CA GLN A 40 10.26 2.36 -13.76
C GLN A 40 11.24 3.31 -14.47
N ALA A 41 12.30 2.77 -15.07
CA ALA A 41 13.26 3.56 -15.84
C ALA A 41 12.56 4.29 -17.02
N ASP A 42 11.70 3.58 -17.74
CA ASP A 42 10.93 4.13 -18.87
C ASP A 42 9.92 5.21 -18.43
N ALA A 43 9.34 5.06 -17.23
CA ALA A 43 8.35 5.99 -16.68
C ALA A 43 8.95 7.13 -15.84
N GLY A 44 10.26 7.13 -15.58
CA GLY A 44 10.91 8.13 -14.73
C GLY A 44 10.60 7.98 -13.25
N VAL A 45 10.34 6.74 -12.77
CA VAL A 45 10.08 6.41 -11.37
C VAL A 45 11.38 5.94 -10.70
N ASP A 46 11.72 6.55 -9.59
CA ASP A 46 13.04 6.37 -8.95
C ASP A 46 13.11 5.17 -8.00
N GLY A 47 11.99 4.74 -7.45
CA GLY A 47 11.90 3.64 -6.48
C GLY A 47 10.48 3.30 -6.08
N ALA A 48 10.31 2.37 -5.13
CA ALA A 48 8.98 1.95 -4.70
C ALA A 48 8.90 1.38 -3.29
N LEU A 49 7.69 1.43 -2.72
CA LEU A 49 7.28 0.67 -1.55
C LEU A 49 6.73 -0.69 -2.01
N ILE A 50 7.48 -1.75 -1.76
CA ILE A 50 7.05 -3.13 -2.03
C ILE A 50 6.19 -3.60 -0.86
N VAL A 51 4.97 -3.99 -1.16
CA VAL A 51 4.09 -4.67 -0.21
C VAL A 51 4.14 -6.17 -0.49
N GLN A 52 4.36 -6.98 0.56
CA GLN A 52 4.39 -8.45 0.42
C GLN A 52 3.19 -8.94 -0.40
N PRO A 53 3.40 -9.67 -1.50
CA PRO A 53 2.32 -10.20 -2.32
C PRO A 53 1.67 -11.41 -1.66
N ILE A 54 0.36 -11.56 -1.82
CA ILE A 54 -0.39 -12.70 -1.25
C ILE A 54 0.00 -14.03 -1.91
N HIS A 55 0.56 -14.01 -3.11
CA HIS A 55 0.98 -15.21 -3.85
C HIS A 55 2.07 -16.02 -3.14
N HIS A 56 2.93 -15.36 -2.35
CA HIS A 56 3.92 -16.01 -1.48
C HIS A 56 3.44 -16.11 -0.04
N GLY A 57 2.23 -15.61 0.29
CA GLY A 57 1.70 -15.60 1.65
C GLY A 57 2.65 -14.93 2.62
N PHE A 58 2.97 -15.64 3.70
CA PHE A 58 3.87 -15.15 4.75
C PHE A 58 5.33 -15.53 4.52
N ASP A 59 5.67 -16.17 3.39
CA ASP A 59 7.05 -16.36 2.96
C ASP A 59 7.56 -15.09 2.27
N HIS A 60 8.42 -14.35 2.96
CA HIS A 60 8.99 -13.09 2.49
C HIS A 60 10.34 -13.26 1.76
N SER A 61 10.79 -14.50 1.53
CA SER A 61 12.15 -14.78 1.03
C SER A 61 12.46 -14.03 -0.28
N TYR A 62 11.54 -14.03 -1.26
CA TYR A 62 11.76 -13.30 -2.52
C TYR A 62 11.86 -11.78 -2.30
N VAL A 63 10.98 -11.21 -1.50
CA VAL A 63 11.03 -9.76 -1.22
C VAL A 63 12.28 -9.40 -0.41
N ASN A 64 12.72 -10.26 0.54
CA ASN A 64 13.96 -10.08 1.26
C ASN A 64 15.17 -9.96 0.31
N ASP A 65 15.28 -10.89 -0.65
CA ASP A 65 16.37 -10.90 -1.63
C ASP A 65 16.31 -9.66 -2.55
N VAL A 66 15.11 -9.21 -2.92
CA VAL A 66 14.93 -7.97 -3.71
C VAL A 66 15.36 -6.73 -2.90
N LEU A 67 15.00 -6.63 -1.62
CA LEU A 67 15.40 -5.50 -0.77
C LEU A 67 16.92 -5.48 -0.54
N GLU A 68 17.55 -6.64 -0.32
CA GLU A 68 19.01 -6.75 -0.19
C GLU A 68 19.73 -6.39 -1.51
N LYS A 69 19.21 -6.83 -2.65
CA LYS A 69 19.80 -6.57 -3.96
C LYS A 69 19.68 -5.11 -4.42
N TYR A 70 18.60 -4.44 -4.04
CA TYR A 70 18.28 -3.08 -4.50
C TYR A 70 17.94 -2.12 -3.33
N PRO A 71 18.84 -1.93 -2.34
CA PRO A 71 18.54 -1.23 -1.10
C PRO A 71 18.21 0.27 -1.31
N ASP A 72 18.72 0.88 -2.37
CA ASP A 72 18.46 2.30 -2.70
C ASP A 72 17.17 2.50 -3.51
N LYS A 73 16.56 1.39 -3.99
CA LYS A 73 15.38 1.42 -4.84
C LYS A 73 14.09 1.11 -4.08
N PHE A 74 14.15 0.20 -3.12
CA PHE A 74 12.95 -0.36 -2.52
C PHE A 74 12.94 -0.30 -0.99
N VAL A 75 11.74 -0.15 -0.45
CA VAL A 75 11.42 -0.32 0.96
C VAL A 75 10.35 -1.40 1.07
N GLY A 76 10.44 -2.26 2.10
CA GLY A 76 9.54 -3.37 2.32
C GLY A 76 8.42 -3.05 3.31
N MET A 77 7.21 -3.50 2.99
CA MET A 77 6.07 -3.60 3.89
C MET A 77 5.67 -5.08 4.01
N ALA A 78 5.82 -5.66 5.20
CA ALA A 78 5.53 -7.06 5.48
C ALA A 78 4.02 -7.35 5.50
N LEU A 79 3.63 -8.61 5.37
CA LEU A 79 2.27 -9.07 5.59
C LEU A 79 2.19 -9.74 6.98
N ALA A 80 1.27 -9.26 7.83
CA ALA A 80 1.03 -9.86 9.13
C ALA A 80 0.24 -11.18 8.99
N ASP A 81 0.65 -12.21 9.73
CA ASP A 81 -0.11 -13.45 9.89
C ASP A 81 -0.95 -13.37 11.17
N PRO A 82 -2.27 -13.10 11.06
CA PRO A 82 -3.13 -13.01 12.23
C PRO A 82 -3.48 -14.37 12.84
N ALA A 83 -3.12 -15.46 12.20
CA ALA A 83 -3.36 -16.83 12.69
C ALA A 83 -2.14 -17.43 13.41
N ALA A 84 -1.00 -16.76 13.40
CA ALA A 84 0.18 -17.19 14.14
C ALA A 84 -0.05 -17.11 15.66
N ASP A 85 0.60 -18.00 16.41
CA ASP A 85 0.60 -17.97 17.89
C ASP A 85 1.11 -16.63 18.44
N ASP A 86 2.11 -16.05 17.78
CA ASP A 86 2.58 -14.68 17.99
C ASP A 86 2.71 -13.97 16.62
N PRO A 87 1.75 -13.12 16.25
CA PRO A 87 1.74 -12.43 14.96
C PRO A 87 2.85 -11.38 14.83
N THR A 88 3.56 -11.04 15.92
CA THR A 88 4.63 -10.04 15.91
C THR A 88 6.04 -10.64 15.80
N ALA A 89 6.21 -11.90 16.14
CA ALA A 89 7.53 -12.54 16.17
C ALA A 89 8.24 -12.53 14.79
N ALA A 90 7.54 -12.94 13.74
CA ALA A 90 8.07 -12.91 12.38
C ALA A 90 8.32 -11.48 11.90
N LEU A 91 7.45 -10.53 12.25
CA LEU A 91 7.59 -9.11 11.90
C LEU A 91 8.82 -8.47 12.53
N GLN A 92 9.16 -8.86 13.77
CA GLN A 92 10.39 -8.41 14.43
C GLN A 92 11.64 -8.86 13.66
N VAL A 93 11.66 -10.12 13.21
CA VAL A 93 12.76 -10.66 12.39
C VAL A 93 12.88 -9.90 11.07
N LEU A 94 11.77 -9.71 10.35
CA LEU A 94 11.74 -8.98 9.09
C LEU A 94 12.24 -7.54 9.24
N LYS A 95 11.84 -6.86 10.31
CA LYS A 95 12.31 -5.51 10.62
C LYS A 95 13.81 -5.49 10.89
N ASP A 96 14.31 -6.37 11.76
CA ASP A 96 15.70 -6.29 12.28
C ASP A 96 16.72 -6.86 11.29
N GLN A 97 16.37 -7.89 10.52
CA GLN A 97 17.28 -8.57 9.61
C GLN A 97 17.16 -8.11 8.15
N HIS A 98 15.96 -7.68 7.73
CA HIS A 98 15.68 -7.33 6.34
C HIS A 98 15.20 -5.89 6.13
N GLY A 99 15.14 -5.08 7.20
CA GLY A 99 14.89 -3.65 7.13
C GLY A 99 13.47 -3.25 6.72
N TYR A 100 12.47 -4.11 6.93
CA TYR A 100 11.08 -3.74 6.69
C TYR A 100 10.67 -2.54 7.54
N GLN A 101 9.92 -1.62 6.96
CA GLN A 101 9.48 -0.39 7.62
C GLN A 101 7.97 -0.29 7.81
N GLY A 102 7.22 -1.26 7.37
CA GLY A 102 5.77 -1.31 7.55
C GLY A 102 5.23 -2.72 7.62
N VAL A 103 3.98 -2.81 8.07
CA VAL A 103 3.21 -4.05 8.19
C VAL A 103 1.85 -3.87 7.54
N ARG A 104 1.49 -4.73 6.60
CA ARG A 104 0.14 -4.79 6.02
C ARG A 104 -0.76 -5.66 6.88
N ILE A 105 -1.88 -5.09 7.31
CA ILE A 105 -2.98 -5.73 8.02
C ILE A 105 -4.09 -5.97 7.01
N ASN A 106 -4.47 -7.24 6.80
CA ASN A 106 -5.51 -7.64 5.85
C ASN A 106 -6.59 -8.45 6.58
N PRO A 107 -7.77 -7.88 6.86
CA PRO A 107 -8.85 -8.59 7.57
C PRO A 107 -9.33 -9.84 6.85
N GLY A 108 -9.12 -9.97 5.54
CA GLY A 108 -9.41 -11.19 4.77
C GLY A 108 -8.59 -12.42 5.20
N LEU A 109 -7.53 -12.22 6.00
CA LEU A 109 -6.69 -13.28 6.55
C LEU A 109 -7.01 -13.60 8.02
N TRP A 110 -7.95 -12.85 8.64
CA TRP A 110 -8.31 -13.06 10.05
C TRP A 110 -9.00 -14.41 10.27
N PRO A 111 -8.72 -15.07 11.40
CA PRO A 111 -9.46 -16.26 11.79
C PRO A 111 -10.96 -15.98 11.89
N ALA A 112 -11.78 -16.98 11.49
CA ALA A 112 -13.23 -16.83 11.48
C ALA A 112 -13.78 -16.39 12.85
N GLY A 113 -14.68 -15.42 12.85
CA GLY A 113 -15.32 -14.86 14.05
C GLY A 113 -14.47 -13.88 14.85
N GLN A 114 -13.27 -13.55 14.39
CA GLN A 114 -12.44 -12.52 15.00
C GLN A 114 -12.53 -11.20 14.25
N SER A 115 -12.52 -10.09 14.99
CA SER A 115 -12.53 -8.74 14.43
C SER A 115 -11.11 -8.16 14.38
N MET A 116 -10.82 -7.39 13.33
CA MET A 116 -9.53 -6.71 13.18
C MET A 116 -9.23 -5.75 14.35
N ASP A 117 -10.23 -5.15 14.96
CA ASP A 117 -10.10 -4.27 16.12
C ASP A 117 -10.12 -5.00 17.47
N GLY A 118 -10.01 -6.34 17.46
CA GLY A 118 -9.87 -7.20 18.62
C GLY A 118 -8.41 -7.37 19.08
N PRO A 119 -8.13 -8.39 19.92
CA PRO A 119 -6.83 -8.57 20.58
C PRO A 119 -5.65 -8.69 19.60
N ILE A 120 -5.82 -9.36 18.46
CA ILE A 120 -4.76 -9.50 17.44
C ILE A 120 -4.42 -8.12 16.85
N GLY A 121 -5.43 -7.33 16.50
CA GLY A 121 -5.22 -5.98 15.99
C GLY A 121 -4.57 -5.06 17.02
N ASP A 122 -4.97 -5.17 18.28
CA ASP A 122 -4.32 -4.43 19.38
C ASP A 122 -2.84 -4.80 19.51
N GLN A 123 -2.50 -6.09 19.44
CA GLN A 123 -1.11 -6.56 19.48
C GLN A 123 -0.29 -6.01 18.31
N LEU A 124 -0.81 -6.08 17.08
CA LEU A 124 -0.14 -5.54 15.90
C LEU A 124 0.04 -4.02 15.98
N MET A 125 -0.98 -3.28 16.42
CA MET A 125 -0.90 -1.82 16.54
C MET A 125 0.05 -1.39 17.65
N SER A 126 0.06 -2.07 18.81
CA SER A 126 1.04 -1.84 19.88
C SER A 126 2.45 -2.08 19.38
N PHE A 127 2.68 -3.20 18.70
CA PHE A 127 3.96 -3.52 18.09
C PHE A 127 4.44 -2.45 17.10
N CYS A 128 3.55 -1.96 16.23
CA CYS A 128 3.87 -0.87 15.31
C CYS A 128 4.22 0.42 16.06
N ALA A 129 3.47 0.76 17.12
CA ALA A 129 3.74 1.93 17.95
C ALA A 129 5.13 1.87 18.61
N GLU A 130 5.48 0.71 19.18
CA GLU A 130 6.73 0.49 19.91
C GLU A 130 7.96 0.45 18.99
N THR A 131 7.80 -0.16 17.81
CA THR A 131 8.90 -0.38 16.85
C THR A 131 9.05 0.71 15.80
N GLY A 132 8.05 1.62 15.71
CA GLY A 132 8.00 2.66 14.68
C GLY A 132 7.65 2.15 13.29
N LEU A 133 7.17 0.90 13.13
CA LEU A 133 6.66 0.41 11.86
C LEU A 133 5.37 1.13 11.47
N VAL A 134 5.15 1.29 10.17
CA VAL A 134 3.91 1.87 9.63
C VAL A 134 2.86 0.75 9.47
N ALA A 135 1.67 0.91 10.07
CA ALA A 135 0.58 -0.04 9.91
C ALA A 135 -0.26 0.30 8.67
N GLY A 136 -0.30 -0.57 7.67
CA GLY A 136 -1.11 -0.43 6.47
C GLY A 136 -2.35 -1.33 6.51
N PHE A 137 -3.49 -0.82 6.08
CA PHE A 137 -4.76 -1.53 6.09
C PHE A 137 -5.26 -1.76 4.67
N LEU A 138 -5.33 -3.03 4.25
CA LEU A 138 -6.07 -3.43 3.04
C LEU A 138 -7.51 -3.76 3.44
N ILE A 139 -8.42 -2.85 3.20
CA ILE A 139 -9.79 -2.90 3.74
C ILE A 139 -10.85 -2.53 2.72
N GLU A 140 -12.07 -2.96 3.04
CA GLU A 140 -13.33 -2.54 2.42
C GLU A 140 -14.04 -1.53 3.34
N PRO A 141 -15.03 -0.76 2.85
CA PRO A 141 -15.75 0.23 3.67
C PRO A 141 -16.34 -0.30 4.96
N SER A 142 -16.78 -1.55 4.99
CA SER A 142 -17.30 -2.24 6.20
C SER A 142 -16.30 -2.28 7.37
N HIS A 143 -15.01 -2.06 7.11
CA HIS A 143 -13.95 -2.07 8.13
C HIS A 143 -13.59 -0.67 8.67
N PHE A 144 -14.16 0.43 8.13
CA PHE A 144 -13.79 1.79 8.57
C PHE A 144 -14.01 2.02 10.06
N GLY A 145 -15.09 1.44 10.62
CA GLY A 145 -15.36 1.49 12.06
C GLY A 145 -14.25 0.85 12.90
N GLN A 146 -13.73 -0.31 12.45
CA GLN A 146 -12.66 -1.04 13.12
C GLN A 146 -11.33 -0.29 13.04
N VAL A 147 -10.97 0.24 11.86
CA VAL A 147 -9.79 1.09 11.69
C VAL A 147 -9.86 2.32 12.59
N ASN A 148 -11.04 2.97 12.63
CA ASN A 148 -11.25 4.10 13.50
C ASN A 148 -11.04 3.75 14.98
N ALA A 149 -11.53 2.60 15.43
CA ALA A 149 -11.35 2.13 16.81
C ALA A 149 -9.86 1.90 17.13
N LEU A 150 -9.13 1.20 16.23
CA LEU A 150 -7.68 0.97 16.37
C LEU A 150 -6.89 2.29 16.42
N CYS A 151 -7.10 3.19 15.46
CA CYS A 151 -6.38 4.47 15.41
C CYS A 151 -6.72 5.38 16.59
N SER A 152 -7.91 5.25 17.19
CA SER A 152 -8.27 5.99 18.42
C SER A 152 -7.54 5.47 19.66
N ARG A 153 -7.28 4.13 19.72
CA ARG A 153 -6.51 3.53 20.81
C ARG A 153 -4.99 3.74 20.66
N TYR A 154 -4.51 3.82 19.41
CA TYR A 154 -3.08 3.98 19.07
C TYR A 154 -2.83 5.25 18.24
N PRO A 155 -3.10 6.47 18.78
CA PRO A 155 -3.11 7.71 18.01
C PRO A 155 -1.72 8.12 17.48
N GLU A 156 -0.65 7.61 18.08
CA GLU A 156 0.72 7.91 17.65
C GLU A 156 1.25 6.96 16.56
N THR A 157 0.56 5.84 16.30
CA THR A 157 0.96 4.92 15.24
C THR A 157 0.71 5.54 13.88
N ARG A 158 1.75 5.54 13.03
CA ARG A 158 1.62 5.97 11.65
C ARG A 158 0.84 4.90 10.86
N THR A 159 -0.22 5.31 10.18
CA THR A 159 -1.12 4.38 9.50
C THR A 159 -1.34 4.76 8.04
N ILE A 160 -1.66 3.76 7.22
CA ILE A 160 -2.00 3.91 5.80
C ILE A 160 -3.27 3.12 5.52
N ILE A 161 -4.19 3.70 4.77
CA ILE A 161 -5.30 2.99 4.10
C ILE A 161 -4.87 2.71 2.66
N ASP A 162 -4.83 1.44 2.26
CA ASP A 162 -4.56 1.04 0.89
C ASP A 162 -5.76 1.36 -0.03
N HIS A 163 -5.49 1.80 -1.25
CA HIS A 163 -6.47 1.91 -2.35
C HIS A 163 -7.74 2.68 -1.96
N PHE A 164 -7.56 3.84 -1.28
CA PHE A 164 -8.67 4.67 -0.75
C PHE A 164 -9.79 3.85 -0.09
N GLY A 165 -9.43 2.77 0.63
CA GLY A 165 -10.37 1.91 1.35
C GLY A 165 -11.36 1.17 0.45
N SER A 166 -11.00 0.91 -0.81
CA SER A 166 -11.83 0.24 -1.83
C SER A 166 -13.16 0.95 -2.14
N VAL A 167 -13.27 2.24 -1.83
CA VAL A 167 -14.47 3.04 -2.16
C VAL A 167 -14.58 3.20 -3.68
N LYS A 168 -15.77 2.94 -4.23
CA LYS A 168 -16.07 3.03 -5.67
C LYS A 168 -16.81 4.33 -6.01
N PRO A 169 -16.82 4.73 -7.29
CA PRO A 169 -17.65 5.84 -7.76
C PRO A 169 -19.12 5.67 -7.33
N GLY A 170 -19.75 6.74 -6.89
CA GLY A 170 -21.15 6.72 -6.44
C GLY A 170 -21.40 6.23 -5.02
N GLN A 171 -20.43 5.63 -4.33
CA GLN A 171 -20.54 5.24 -2.93
C GLN A 171 -20.37 6.44 -1.99
N THR A 172 -21.36 7.33 -1.99
CA THR A 172 -21.28 8.63 -1.29
C THR A 172 -21.20 8.50 0.22
N GLN A 173 -21.87 7.50 0.82
CA GLN A 173 -21.86 7.30 2.27
C GLN A 173 -20.52 6.72 2.72
N GLU A 174 -20.01 5.73 1.99
CA GLU A 174 -18.70 5.10 2.24
C GLU A 174 -17.57 6.12 2.07
N LEU A 175 -17.67 7.00 1.07
CA LEU A 175 -16.73 8.10 0.91
C LEU A 175 -16.75 9.03 2.12
N LYS A 176 -17.92 9.43 2.63
CA LYS A 176 -18.01 10.27 3.83
C LYS A 176 -17.36 9.60 5.05
N GLU A 177 -17.53 8.30 5.21
CA GLU A 177 -16.93 7.54 6.30
C GLU A 177 -15.40 7.47 6.16
N LEU A 178 -14.88 7.25 4.95
CA LEU A 178 -13.45 7.34 4.66
C LEU A 178 -12.88 8.72 4.99
N LEU A 179 -13.53 9.79 4.51
CA LEU A 179 -13.08 11.16 4.74
C LEU A 179 -13.11 11.54 6.22
N ALA A 180 -14.04 10.99 7.02
CA ALA A 180 -14.09 11.20 8.46
C ALA A 180 -12.87 10.62 9.20
N LEU A 181 -12.16 9.64 8.63
CA LEU A 181 -10.93 9.10 9.18
C LEU A 181 -9.75 10.09 9.13
N ALA A 182 -9.87 11.18 8.36
CA ALA A 182 -8.88 12.26 8.31
C ALA A 182 -8.63 12.95 9.66
N ARG A 183 -9.54 12.77 10.64
CA ARG A 183 -9.38 13.22 12.01
C ARG A 183 -8.18 12.59 12.74
N HIS A 184 -7.69 11.44 12.26
CA HIS A 184 -6.47 10.81 12.77
C HIS A 184 -5.25 11.43 12.06
N PRO A 185 -4.44 12.26 12.74
CA PRO A 185 -3.41 13.07 12.09
C PRO A 185 -2.24 12.24 11.53
N LYS A 186 -2.05 11.03 12.03
CA LYS A 186 -1.02 10.08 11.58
C LYS A 186 -1.49 9.13 10.47
N MET A 187 -2.72 9.28 10.01
CA MET A 187 -3.30 8.46 8.94
C MET A 187 -3.00 9.05 7.57
N HIS A 188 -2.60 8.17 6.65
CA HIS A 188 -2.33 8.45 5.25
C HIS A 188 -3.21 7.57 4.36
N VAL A 189 -3.33 7.92 3.08
CA VAL A 189 -4.14 7.15 2.12
C VAL A 189 -3.35 6.93 0.84
N LYS A 190 -3.34 5.69 0.32
CA LYS A 190 -2.83 5.37 -1.00
C LYS A 190 -3.88 5.62 -2.07
N VAL A 191 -3.54 6.47 -3.02
CA VAL A 191 -4.31 6.81 -4.22
C VAL A 191 -3.86 5.87 -5.32
N SER A 192 -4.53 4.71 -5.46
CA SER A 192 -4.03 3.60 -6.28
C SER A 192 -5.13 2.62 -6.68
N ARG A 193 -4.80 1.62 -7.52
CA ARG A 193 -5.68 0.52 -7.94
C ARG A 193 -6.88 1.01 -8.78
N PHE A 194 -6.70 2.04 -9.56
CA PHE A 194 -7.75 2.64 -10.39
C PHE A 194 -8.45 1.66 -11.32
N PRO A 195 -7.74 0.76 -12.06
CA PRO A 195 -8.39 -0.15 -13.00
C PRO A 195 -9.42 -1.11 -12.37
N VAL A 196 -9.34 -1.34 -11.08
CA VAL A 196 -10.26 -2.23 -10.34
C VAL A 196 -11.38 -1.44 -9.66
N SER A 197 -11.08 -0.19 -9.28
CA SER A 197 -12.01 0.64 -8.50
C SER A 197 -12.93 1.48 -9.36
N SER A 198 -12.46 1.93 -10.51
CA SER A 198 -13.20 2.74 -11.49
C SER A 198 -14.20 1.89 -12.28
N GLU A 199 -15.28 2.51 -12.73
CA GLU A 199 -16.26 1.98 -13.68
C GLU A 199 -16.02 2.52 -15.10
N SER A 200 -15.08 3.45 -15.28
CA SER A 200 -14.71 4.03 -16.58
C SER A 200 -13.40 3.43 -17.13
N GLU A 201 -13.18 3.61 -18.43
CA GLU A 201 -11.90 3.29 -19.05
C GLU A 201 -10.81 4.31 -18.64
N TRP A 202 -9.54 3.95 -18.95
CA TRP A 202 -8.43 4.88 -18.77
C TRP A 202 -8.78 6.27 -19.37
N PRO A 203 -8.54 7.38 -18.67
CA PRO A 203 -7.74 7.53 -17.45
C PRO A 203 -8.52 7.52 -16.11
N TYR A 204 -9.68 6.85 -16.04
CA TYR A 204 -10.42 6.60 -14.79
C TYR A 204 -10.91 7.87 -14.09
N THR A 205 -11.40 8.85 -14.86
CA THR A 205 -11.77 10.19 -14.35
C THR A 205 -13.02 10.20 -13.47
N ASP A 206 -13.80 9.14 -13.45
CA ASP A 206 -14.91 8.94 -12.53
C ASP A 206 -14.48 8.86 -11.06
N MET A 207 -13.16 8.64 -10.80
CA MET A 207 -12.56 8.69 -9.48
C MET A 207 -12.16 10.09 -9.02
N SER A 208 -12.23 11.12 -9.87
CA SER A 208 -11.74 12.48 -9.57
C SER A 208 -12.40 13.08 -8.33
N ASP A 209 -13.72 12.92 -8.16
CA ASP A 209 -14.44 13.45 -7.00
C ASP A 209 -13.98 12.78 -5.69
N THR A 210 -13.72 11.46 -5.72
CA THR A 210 -13.16 10.73 -4.58
C THR A 210 -11.78 11.29 -4.21
N ILE A 211 -10.91 11.50 -5.21
CA ILE A 211 -9.55 11.99 -4.98
C ILE A 211 -9.55 13.44 -4.49
N HIS A 212 -10.39 14.31 -5.07
CA HIS A 212 -10.55 15.69 -4.58
C HIS A 212 -11.05 15.72 -3.14
N GLY A 213 -12.05 14.89 -2.79
CA GLY A 213 -12.51 14.75 -1.41
C GLY A 213 -11.40 14.32 -0.45
N LEU A 214 -10.52 13.39 -0.86
CA LEU A 214 -9.36 12.99 -0.08
C LEU A 214 -8.36 14.14 0.10
N ILE A 215 -8.07 14.92 -0.96
CA ILE A 215 -7.19 16.09 -0.89
C ILE A 215 -7.75 17.12 0.09
N ASP A 216 -9.04 17.42 0.02
CA ASP A 216 -9.70 18.39 0.91
C ASP A 216 -9.71 17.94 2.37
N ALA A 217 -9.92 16.65 2.65
CA ALA A 217 -10.03 16.14 4.01
C ALA A 217 -8.67 15.83 4.66
N PHE A 218 -7.76 15.19 3.92
CA PHE A 218 -6.47 14.73 4.46
C PHE A 218 -5.33 15.74 4.23
N GLY A 219 -5.45 16.60 3.21
CA GLY A 219 -4.30 17.31 2.66
C GLY A 219 -3.41 16.41 1.80
N VAL A 220 -2.80 16.98 0.77
CA VAL A 220 -1.97 16.21 -0.19
C VAL A 220 -0.76 15.55 0.48
N GLU A 221 -0.26 16.13 1.58
CA GLU A 221 0.89 15.65 2.37
C GLU A 221 0.59 14.34 3.14
N ARG A 222 -0.66 13.89 3.13
CA ARG A 222 -1.07 12.58 3.68
C ARG A 222 -1.58 11.62 2.60
N LEU A 223 -1.46 11.99 1.33
CA LEU A 223 -1.80 11.15 0.19
C LEU A 223 -0.55 10.69 -0.53
N MET A 224 -0.58 9.48 -1.10
CA MET A 224 0.53 8.92 -1.87
C MET A 224 0.02 8.14 -3.06
N PHE A 225 0.52 8.49 -4.25
CA PHE A 225 0.13 7.83 -5.49
C PHE A 225 0.86 6.51 -5.68
N ALA A 226 0.19 5.54 -6.30
CA ALA A 226 0.78 4.25 -6.60
C ALA A 226 0.09 3.54 -7.78
N THR A 227 0.84 2.65 -8.43
CA THR A 227 0.38 1.94 -9.62
C THR A 227 -0.34 0.63 -9.32
N ASP A 228 -0.03 -0.03 -8.20
CA ASP A 228 -0.43 -1.41 -7.91
C ASP A 228 0.16 -2.40 -8.95
N PHE A 229 1.45 -2.19 -9.35
CA PHE A 229 2.16 -3.15 -10.21
C PHE A 229 2.22 -4.54 -9.53
N PRO A 230 2.15 -5.64 -10.29
CA PRO A 230 2.07 -5.73 -11.74
C PRO A 230 0.64 -5.71 -12.30
N HIS A 231 -0.39 -5.57 -11.45
CA HIS A 231 -1.80 -5.58 -11.88
C HIS A 231 -2.08 -4.51 -12.94
N VAL A 232 -1.53 -3.31 -12.78
CA VAL A 232 -1.69 -2.19 -13.72
C VAL A 232 -1.18 -2.49 -15.13
N VAL A 233 -0.17 -3.39 -15.26
CA VAL A 233 0.47 -3.67 -16.56
C VAL A 233 -0.52 -4.27 -17.56
N ALA A 234 -1.31 -5.25 -17.13
CA ALA A 234 -2.32 -5.89 -17.97
C ALA A 234 -3.50 -4.96 -18.31
N GLN A 235 -3.75 -3.96 -17.49
CA GLN A 235 -4.90 -3.07 -17.63
C GLN A 235 -4.62 -1.88 -18.56
N CYS A 236 -3.53 -1.16 -18.33
CA CYS A 236 -3.20 0.02 -19.11
C CYS A 236 -1.69 0.21 -19.37
N GLY A 237 -0.84 -0.67 -18.83
CA GLY A 237 0.61 -0.52 -18.84
C GLY A 237 1.12 0.39 -17.71
N TYR A 238 2.36 0.16 -17.25
CA TYR A 238 2.94 0.84 -16.10
C TYR A 238 3.04 2.37 -16.30
N ALA A 239 3.59 2.82 -17.43
CA ALA A 239 3.75 4.24 -17.71
C ALA A 239 2.40 4.99 -17.78
N ARG A 240 1.39 4.41 -18.42
CA ARG A 240 0.03 4.99 -18.41
C ARG A 240 -0.60 4.94 -17.02
N GLY A 241 -0.34 3.88 -16.26
CA GLY A 241 -0.74 3.76 -14.85
C GLY A 241 -0.16 4.90 -14.01
N TRP A 242 1.12 5.25 -14.23
CA TRP A 242 1.78 6.37 -13.54
C TRP A 242 1.20 7.73 -13.93
N GLN A 243 0.77 7.89 -15.19
CA GLN A 243 0.15 9.12 -15.69
C GLN A 243 -1.29 9.37 -15.20
N ILE A 244 -1.96 8.40 -14.58
CA ILE A 244 -3.33 8.56 -14.05
C ILE A 244 -3.41 9.79 -13.14
N ALA A 245 -2.39 10.01 -12.30
CA ALA A 245 -2.34 11.15 -11.40
C ALA A 245 -2.60 12.50 -12.12
N ASP A 246 -2.03 12.70 -13.32
CA ASP A 246 -2.20 13.92 -14.10
C ASP A 246 -3.65 14.16 -14.54
N HIS A 247 -4.38 13.09 -14.75
CA HIS A 247 -5.76 13.14 -15.24
C HIS A 247 -6.79 13.27 -14.12
N VAL A 248 -6.55 12.62 -12.97
CA VAL A 248 -7.50 12.66 -11.85
C VAL A 248 -7.26 13.82 -10.89
N THR A 249 -6.09 14.48 -10.98
CA THR A 249 -5.74 15.64 -10.15
C THR A 249 -5.14 16.81 -10.97
N PRO A 250 -5.79 17.25 -12.07
CA PRO A 250 -5.20 18.25 -12.96
C PRO A 250 -5.05 19.64 -12.33
N SER A 251 -5.71 19.89 -11.19
CA SER A 251 -5.69 21.18 -10.48
C SER A 251 -4.58 21.29 -9.43
N LEU A 252 -3.79 20.24 -9.18
CA LEU A 252 -2.68 20.31 -8.23
C LEU A 252 -1.58 21.26 -8.72
N THR A 253 -1.06 22.06 -7.78
CA THR A 253 0.17 22.81 -8.01
C THR A 253 1.38 21.88 -8.11
N ASP A 254 2.49 22.35 -8.67
CA ASP A 254 3.73 21.57 -8.76
C ASP A 254 4.19 21.08 -7.37
N GLU A 255 4.08 21.92 -6.34
CA GLU A 255 4.42 21.55 -4.97
C GLU A 255 3.52 20.43 -4.42
N GLN A 256 2.21 20.51 -4.64
CA GLN A 256 1.26 19.49 -4.24
C GLN A 256 1.51 18.18 -4.98
N ARG A 257 1.80 18.27 -6.28
CA ARG A 257 2.16 17.10 -7.08
C ARG A 257 3.42 16.40 -6.55
N VAL A 258 4.41 17.16 -6.14
CA VAL A 258 5.63 16.63 -5.53
C VAL A 258 5.32 15.80 -4.27
N TRP A 259 4.39 16.26 -3.42
CA TRP A 259 3.96 15.48 -2.26
C TRP A 259 3.28 14.17 -2.68
N LEU A 260 2.30 14.24 -3.57
CA LEU A 260 1.52 13.08 -4.01
C LEU A 260 2.39 12.00 -4.66
N MET A 261 3.35 12.40 -5.52
CA MET A 261 4.14 11.49 -6.36
C MET A 261 5.41 10.95 -5.70
N GLY A 262 5.69 11.31 -4.44
CA GLY A 262 6.88 10.79 -3.74
C GLY A 262 7.12 11.40 -2.37
N GLY A 263 6.88 12.70 -2.18
CA GLY A 263 7.22 13.41 -0.94
C GLY A 263 6.60 12.77 0.31
N THR A 264 5.32 12.42 0.24
CA THR A 264 4.60 11.80 1.36
C THR A 264 5.19 10.45 1.75
N VAL A 265 5.42 9.54 0.79
CA VAL A 265 5.96 8.21 1.09
C VAL A 265 7.41 8.29 1.56
N MET A 266 8.23 9.17 0.97
CA MET A 266 9.61 9.40 1.40
C MET A 266 9.67 9.88 2.86
N LYS A 267 8.84 10.85 3.21
CA LYS A 267 8.75 11.38 4.58
C LYS A 267 8.25 10.32 5.57
N LEU A 268 7.21 9.58 5.19
CA LEU A 268 6.58 8.59 6.07
C LEU A 268 7.53 7.44 6.43
N PHE A 269 8.30 6.95 5.45
CA PHE A 269 9.24 5.85 5.62
C PHE A 269 10.69 6.30 5.87
N ASN A 270 10.97 7.60 5.85
CA ASN A 270 12.31 8.17 5.99
C ASN A 270 13.37 7.47 5.10
N ALA A 271 13.01 7.27 3.84
CA ALA A 271 13.77 6.47 2.89
C ALA A 271 14.02 7.23 1.56
N TRP A 272 14.80 6.60 0.66
CA TRP A 272 15.23 7.06 -0.66
C TRP A 272 16.11 8.31 -0.67
N GLY A 273 16.56 8.78 0.50
CA GLY A 273 17.47 9.93 0.62
C GLY A 273 16.91 11.25 0.05
N ASN A 274 17.32 12.36 0.60
CA ASN A 274 17.04 13.68 0.00
C ASN A 274 17.95 13.94 -1.20
#